data_9ba9217165dae552dbda949aa69096af
#
_entry.id   9ba9217165dae552dbda949aa69096af
#
_cell.length_a   1.000
_cell.length_b   1.000
_cell.length_c   1.000
_cell.angle_alpha   90.00
_cell.angle_beta   90.00
_cell.angle_gamma   90.00
#
_symmetry.space_group_name_H-M   'P 1'
#
loop_
_entity.id
_entity.type
_entity.pdbx_description
1 polymer ?
#
loop_
_entity_poly.entity_id
_entity_poly.type
_entity_poly.pdbx_seq_one_letter_code
_entity_poly.pdbx_strand_id
1 'polypeptide(L)'
;MHIKVFSQRFNRELAGMDLPDDLNEKIKAISKVFSVTRHMANAMIFGHMLPPEDQLDRIAEVLDVCPHWLSGKIDKRKAYSGREMFDAD
;
A
#
# COMPACT_ATOMS: atom_id res chain seq x y z
N MET A 1 5.68 15.44 2.73
CA MET A 1 5.95 14.33 1.81
C MET A 1 5.58 13.02 2.42
N HIS A 2 4.75 12.29 1.73
CA HIS A 2 4.14 11.11 2.30
C HIS A 2 4.75 9.79 1.85
N ILE A 3 5.79 9.86 1.01
CA ILE A 3 6.42 8.65 0.47
C ILE A 3 6.98 7.75 1.57
N LYS A 4 7.70 8.33 2.52
CA LYS A 4 8.27 7.54 3.62
C LYS A 4 7.19 6.94 4.50
N VAL A 5 6.17 7.71 4.81
CA VAL A 5 5.07 7.23 5.63
C VAL A 5 4.34 6.11 4.92
N PHE A 6 4.06 6.29 3.62
CA PHE A 6 3.44 5.24 2.82
C PHE A 6 4.28 3.96 2.88
N SER A 7 5.57 4.06 2.61
CA SER A 7 6.44 2.89 2.58
C SER A 7 6.46 2.18 3.93
N GLN A 8 6.56 2.93 5.02
CA GLN A 8 6.56 2.35 6.36
C GLN A 8 5.26 1.62 6.64
N ARG A 9 4.14 2.25 6.34
CA ARG A 9 2.82 1.67 6.60
C ARG A 9 2.56 0.48 5.69
N PHE A 10 2.95 0.58 4.41
CA PHE A 10 2.83 -0.50 3.47
C PHE A 10 3.62 -1.73 3.93
N ASN A 11 4.88 -1.54 4.30
CA ASN A 11 5.72 -2.64 4.79
C ASN A 11 5.18 -3.24 6.07
N ARG A 12 4.61 -2.41 6.93
CA ARG A 12 4.00 -2.89 8.18
C ARG A 12 2.81 -3.81 7.89
N GLU A 13 1.97 -3.43 6.93
CA GLU A 13 0.84 -4.27 6.54
C GLU A 13 1.32 -5.55 5.88
N LEU A 14 2.36 -5.48 5.07
CA LEU A 14 2.93 -6.66 4.43
C LEU A 14 3.47 -7.66 5.46
N ALA A 15 3.98 -7.17 6.57
CA ALA A 15 4.52 -8.04 7.61
C ALA A 15 3.45 -8.96 8.20
N GLY A 16 2.18 -8.58 8.08
CA GLY A 16 1.08 -9.43 8.51
C GLY A 16 0.62 -10.43 7.47
N MET A 17 1.21 -10.41 6.30
CA MET A 17 0.88 -11.33 5.21
C MET A 17 1.92 -12.44 5.14
N ASP A 18 1.52 -13.57 4.58
CA ASP A 18 2.43 -14.71 4.42
C ASP A 18 3.18 -14.58 3.11
N LEU A 19 4.20 -13.71 3.11
CA LEU A 19 4.99 -13.44 1.92
C LEU A 19 6.37 -14.09 2.03
N PRO A 20 7.00 -14.42 0.87
CA PRO A 20 8.35 -14.99 0.90
C PRO A 20 9.36 -14.06 1.54
N ASP A 21 10.38 -14.63 2.18
CA ASP A 21 11.46 -13.84 2.80
C ASP A 21 12.44 -13.34 1.77
N ASP A 22 12.64 -14.08 0.70
CA ASP A 22 13.55 -13.67 -0.37
C ASP A 22 13.01 -12.43 -1.06
N LEU A 23 13.84 -11.39 -1.18
CA LEU A 23 13.40 -10.12 -1.72
C LEU A 23 12.83 -10.23 -3.13
N ASN A 24 13.50 -10.99 -4.01
CA ASN A 24 13.02 -11.13 -5.39
C ASN A 24 11.66 -11.84 -5.44
N GLU A 25 11.49 -12.88 -4.64
CA GLU A 25 10.23 -13.60 -4.58
C GLU A 25 9.15 -12.75 -3.95
N LYS A 26 9.52 -11.98 -2.94
CA LYS A 26 8.59 -11.06 -2.29
C LYS A 26 8.09 -10.01 -3.29
N ILE A 27 8.98 -9.43 -4.08
CA ILE A 27 8.61 -8.44 -5.09
C ILE A 27 7.67 -9.05 -6.13
N LYS A 28 7.95 -10.29 -6.56
CA LYS A 28 7.06 -10.99 -7.48
C LYS A 28 5.67 -11.16 -6.89
N ALA A 29 5.60 -11.58 -5.63
CA ALA A 29 4.33 -11.80 -4.97
C ALA A 29 3.54 -10.51 -4.84
N ILE A 30 4.20 -9.42 -4.45
CA ILE A 30 3.57 -8.11 -4.34
C ILE A 30 3.05 -7.64 -5.69
N SER A 31 3.84 -7.82 -6.73
CA SER A 31 3.43 -7.46 -8.08
C SER A 31 2.14 -8.15 -8.47
N LYS A 32 2.01 -9.43 -8.15
CA LYS A 32 0.80 -10.20 -8.47
C LYS A 32 -0.38 -9.81 -7.59
N VAL A 33 -0.15 -9.73 -6.29
CA VAL A 33 -1.24 -9.46 -5.34
C VAL A 33 -1.87 -8.10 -5.57
N PHE A 34 -1.04 -7.09 -5.82
CA PHE A 34 -1.51 -5.72 -5.96
C PHE A 34 -1.65 -5.27 -7.41
N SER A 35 -1.35 -6.13 -8.37
CA SER A 35 -1.45 -5.82 -9.80
C SER A 35 -0.61 -4.61 -10.18
N VAL A 36 0.62 -4.56 -9.70
CA VAL A 36 1.58 -3.52 -10.04
C VAL A 36 2.79 -4.16 -10.70
N THR A 37 3.60 -3.36 -11.38
CA THR A 37 4.84 -3.88 -11.97
C THR A 37 5.84 -4.20 -10.86
N ARG A 38 6.82 -5.04 -11.19
CA ARG A 38 7.90 -5.35 -10.23
C ARG A 38 8.67 -4.10 -9.88
N HIS A 39 8.87 -3.22 -10.86
CA HIS A 39 9.53 -1.95 -10.63
C HIS A 39 8.77 -1.12 -9.58
N MET A 40 7.46 -1.02 -9.74
CA MET A 40 6.64 -0.29 -8.79
C MET A 40 6.65 -0.95 -7.41
N ALA A 41 6.56 -2.28 -7.37
CA ALA A 41 6.61 -3.02 -6.10
C ALA A 41 7.91 -2.71 -5.35
N ASN A 42 9.03 -2.75 -6.07
CA ASN A 42 10.32 -2.43 -5.49
C ASN A 42 10.36 -0.99 -4.97
N ALA A 43 9.86 -0.05 -5.77
CA ALA A 43 9.85 1.36 -5.39
C ALA A 43 8.99 1.61 -4.14
N MET A 44 7.88 0.90 -4.03
CA MET A 44 7.00 1.04 -2.87
C MET A 44 7.66 0.52 -1.59
N ILE A 45 8.33 -0.63 -1.68
CA ILE A 45 9.01 -1.22 -0.53
C ILE A 45 10.09 -0.28 0.00
N PHE A 46 10.86 0.31 -0.90
CA PHE A 46 12.02 1.11 -0.50
C PHE A 46 11.73 2.61 -0.41
N GLY A 47 10.48 3.00 -0.59
CA GLY A 47 10.11 4.40 -0.39
C GLY A 47 10.60 5.34 -1.47
N HIS A 48 10.73 4.85 -2.71
CA HIS A 48 11.19 5.66 -3.83
C HIS A 48 10.05 6.33 -4.59
N MET A 49 8.85 5.74 -4.55
CA MET A 49 7.71 6.27 -5.27
C MET A 49 6.43 6.03 -4.50
N LEU A 50 5.52 6.98 -4.63
CA LEU A 50 4.15 6.83 -4.16
C LEU A 50 3.33 6.38 -5.37
N PRO A 51 2.54 5.28 -5.27
CA PRO A 51 1.77 4.85 -6.43
C PRO A 51 0.72 5.88 -6.83
N PRO A 52 0.30 5.89 -8.10
CA PRO A 52 -0.79 6.75 -8.53
C PRO A 52 -2.05 6.47 -7.72
N GLU A 53 -2.96 7.43 -7.70
CA GLU A 53 -4.13 7.37 -6.84
C GLU A 53 -5.00 6.15 -7.06
N ASP A 54 -5.21 5.76 -8.31
CA ASP A 54 -6.01 4.58 -8.62
C ASP A 54 -5.34 3.29 -8.15
N GLN A 55 -4.03 3.19 -8.27
CA GLN A 55 -3.30 2.04 -7.76
C GLN A 55 -3.26 2.05 -6.24
N LEU A 56 -3.11 3.22 -5.65
CA LEU A 56 -3.12 3.36 -4.20
C LEU A 56 -4.45 2.87 -3.62
N ASP A 57 -5.56 3.23 -4.26
CA ASP A 57 -6.87 2.79 -3.82
C ASP A 57 -7.00 1.26 -3.87
N ARG A 58 -6.51 0.65 -4.94
CA ARG A 58 -6.54 -0.80 -5.08
C ARG A 58 -5.67 -1.48 -4.03
N ILE A 59 -4.49 -0.94 -3.80
CA ILE A 59 -3.59 -1.48 -2.78
C ILE A 59 -4.25 -1.43 -1.40
N ALA A 60 -4.84 -0.30 -1.09
CA ALA A 60 -5.54 -0.12 0.19
C ALA A 60 -6.70 -1.09 0.33
N GLU A 61 -7.43 -1.32 -0.75
CA GLU A 61 -8.55 -2.27 -0.74
C GLU A 61 -8.07 -3.68 -0.42
N VAL A 62 -6.99 -4.11 -1.05
CA VAL A 62 -6.42 -5.44 -0.82
C VAL A 62 -5.97 -5.58 0.63
N LEU A 63 -5.39 -4.53 1.18
CA LEU A 63 -4.91 -4.54 2.56
C LEU A 63 -6.01 -4.26 3.58
N ASP A 64 -7.19 -3.90 3.11
CA ASP A 64 -8.33 -3.53 3.96
C ASP A 64 -7.99 -2.35 4.87
N VAL A 65 -7.35 -1.34 4.31
CA VAL A 65 -7.03 -0.11 5.04
C VAL A 65 -7.48 1.10 4.25
N CYS A 66 -7.68 2.21 4.93
CA CYS A 66 -8.06 3.46 4.29
C CYS A 66 -6.89 4.00 3.45
N PRO A 67 -7.12 4.34 2.16
CA PRO A 67 -6.05 4.87 1.32
C PRO A 67 -5.46 6.18 1.87
N HIS A 68 -6.24 7.00 2.54
CA HIS A 68 -5.73 8.23 3.14
C HIS A 68 -4.77 7.94 4.29
N TRP A 69 -5.05 6.88 5.05
CA TRP A 69 -4.11 6.47 6.08
C TRP A 69 -2.84 5.90 5.45
N LEU A 70 -3.00 5.05 4.45
CA LEU A 70 -1.87 4.41 3.81
C LEU A 70 -0.92 5.44 3.20
N SER A 71 -1.48 6.49 2.60
CA SER A 71 -0.66 7.53 1.97
C SER A 71 -0.11 8.56 2.95
N GLY A 72 -0.52 8.49 4.21
CA GLY A 72 -0.02 9.41 5.22
C GLY A 72 -0.84 10.68 5.41
N LYS A 73 -1.99 10.78 4.77
CA LYS A 73 -2.83 11.98 4.90
C LYS A 73 -3.55 12.05 6.22
N ILE A 74 -3.86 10.92 6.82
CA ILE A 74 -4.44 10.87 8.16
C ILE A 74 -3.57 9.98 9.04
N ASP A 75 -3.61 10.24 10.34
CA ASP A 75 -2.72 9.57 11.28
C ASP A 75 -3.29 8.26 11.82
N LYS A 76 -4.59 8.16 11.89
CA LYS A 76 -5.24 7.03 12.52
C LYS A 76 -5.56 5.95 11.49
N ARG A 77 -5.12 4.73 11.77
CA ARG A 77 -5.40 3.60 10.89
C ARG A 77 -6.91 3.34 10.86
N LYS A 78 -7.45 3.17 9.67
CA LYS A 78 -8.87 2.85 9.47
C LYS A 78 -8.97 1.73 8.45
N ALA A 79 -10.05 0.95 8.56
CA ALA A 79 -10.34 -0.07 7.56
C ALA A 79 -10.79 0.59 6.26
N TYR A 80 -10.63 -0.14 5.16
CA TYR A 80 -11.10 0.32 3.86
C TYR A 80 -12.63 0.20 3.84
N SER A 81 -13.31 1.26 3.42
CA SER A 81 -14.75 1.20 3.28
C SER A 81 -15.24 1.82 1.97
N GLY A 82 -14.34 1.89 1.00
CA GLY A 82 -14.69 2.39 -0.31
C GLY A 82 -14.65 3.90 -0.38
N ARG A 83 -15.07 4.44 -1.51
CA ARG A 83 -14.94 5.86 -1.77
C ARG A 83 -15.96 6.70 -1.04
N GLU A 84 -17.14 6.13 -0.81
CA GLU A 84 -18.21 6.85 -0.11
C GLU A 84 -17.80 7.30 1.27
N MET A 85 -16.86 6.61 1.86
CA MET A 85 -16.40 6.92 3.19
C MET A 85 -15.89 8.34 3.32
N PHE A 86 -15.31 8.86 2.27
CA PHE A 86 -14.72 10.19 2.33
C PHE A 86 -15.72 11.29 2.13
N ASP A 87 -16.84 10.96 1.52
CA ASP A 87 -17.90 11.93 1.24
C ASP A 87 -18.82 12.09 2.42
N ALA A 88 -18.83 11.14 3.30
CA ALA A 88 -19.74 11.15 4.44
C ALA A 88 -19.41 12.25 5.45
N ASP A 89 -18.25 12.78 5.34
CA ASP A 89 -17.82 13.84 6.24
C ASP A 89 -17.93 15.19 5.57
#